data_99e8ac67c45fdc7a3a867ee6ffb14622
#
_entry.id   99e8ac67c45fdc7a3a867ee6ffb14622
#
_cell.length_a   1.000
_cell.length_b   1.000
_cell.length_c   1.000
_cell.angle_alpha   90.00
_cell.angle_beta   90.00
_cell.angle_gamma   90.00
#
_symmetry.space_group_name_H-M   'P 1'
#
loop_
_entity.id
_entity.type
_entity.pdbx_description
1 polymer ?
#
loop_
_entity_poly.entity_id
_entity_poly.type
_entity_poly.pdbx_seq_one_letter_code
_entity_poly.pdbx_strand_id
1 'polypeptide(L)'
;MGILEAVTGPLAQEISQRSTGVVIAAGVAAFIVLSVVLNVLNQVLFANPNEPPMVFHWLPVIGSTITYGMDPYKFFFDCRAKYGDIFTFVLLGKKTTVYLGRKGNDFILNGKLKDLNAEEIYTVLTTPVFGKDVVYDCPNAKLMEQKKFMKIGLSTEAFRSYVPIIQMEVENFMKRSSAFKGPKGTADIGPAMAEITIYTASHTLQGKEVRDRFDTSFASLYHDLDMGFSPINFMLHWAPLPHNRARDHAQRTVAKTYMDIIQNRRAQATEAEFKSDIMWQLMRSSYKDGTPVPDKEIANMMIALLMAGQHSSSSSISWIMLRLASRPDIMEELYQEQIQVLGADLPALKYEDLSKLPLHQNVLKETLRLHTPIHSIMRKVTTPMPISGTKYVIPTSHTLMASPGCTSRDDEFFPEALEWDPHRWDLGSGRVVGNDQDEEFQDYGYGMISKGASSPYLPFGAGRHRCIGEQFATVQLVTIMATVVRLFKFKNIDGSKDVIGTDYASLFTRPLAPAVVAWERR
;
A
#
# COMPACT_ATOMS: atom_id res chain seq x y z
N MET A 1 -10.28 54.62 29.19
CA MET A 1 -8.80 54.48 29.06
C MET A 1 -8.14 53.86 30.31
N GLY A 2 -8.67 53.98 31.51
CA GLY A 2 -7.99 53.56 32.73
C GLY A 2 -7.91 52.07 33.09
N ILE A 3 -8.77 51.20 32.58
CA ILE A 3 -8.80 49.77 32.98
C ILE A 3 -7.74 48.95 32.19
N LEU A 4 -7.52 49.29 30.92
CA LEU A 4 -6.50 48.60 30.10
C LEU A 4 -5.06 48.96 30.55
N GLU A 5 -4.81 50.24 30.93
CA GLU A 5 -3.50 50.66 31.44
C GLU A 5 -3.18 50.10 32.83
N ALA A 6 -4.19 49.91 33.70
CA ALA A 6 -4.04 49.32 35.01
C ALA A 6 -3.68 47.83 34.99
N VAL A 7 -4.05 47.10 33.95
CA VAL A 7 -3.74 45.67 33.77
C VAL A 7 -2.46 45.45 32.98
N THR A 8 -2.17 46.29 31.98
CA THR A 8 -1.00 46.10 31.09
C THR A 8 0.29 46.66 31.67
N GLY A 9 0.24 47.69 32.55
CA GLY A 9 1.41 48.33 33.14
C GLY A 9 2.26 47.39 34.04
N PRO A 10 1.67 46.71 35.02
CA PRO A 10 2.39 45.77 35.87
C PRO A 10 2.94 44.55 35.10
N LEU A 11 2.15 44.01 34.14
CA LEU A 11 2.59 42.92 33.26
C LEU A 11 3.77 43.31 32.37
N ALA A 12 3.76 44.50 31.77
CA ALA A 12 4.85 45.01 30.93
C ALA A 12 6.13 45.19 31.72
N GLN A 13 6.03 45.64 32.98
CA GLN A 13 7.19 45.85 33.88
C GLN A 13 7.80 44.52 34.37
N GLU A 14 6.97 43.53 34.64
CA GLU A 14 7.40 42.18 35.02
C GLU A 14 8.05 41.42 33.85
N ILE A 15 7.51 41.59 32.63
CA ILE A 15 8.07 41.04 31.37
C ILE A 15 9.46 41.65 31.08
N SER A 16 9.66 42.93 31.30
CA SER A 16 10.94 43.62 31.06
C SER A 16 12.07 43.17 31.95
N GLN A 17 11.80 42.59 33.12
CA GLN A 17 12.76 42.07 34.08
C GLN A 17 13.16 40.60 33.86
N ARG A 18 12.45 39.86 33.01
CA ARG A 18 12.73 38.44 32.73
C ARG A 18 13.64 38.29 31.52
N SER A 19 14.45 37.22 31.50
CA SER A 19 15.29 36.90 30.34
C SER A 19 14.39 36.72 29.10
N THR A 20 14.83 37.18 27.93
CA THR A 20 14.11 37.09 26.65
C THR A 20 13.63 35.65 26.36
N GLY A 21 14.40 34.63 26.75
CA GLY A 21 14.02 33.23 26.62
C GLY A 21 12.78 32.83 27.43
N VAL A 22 12.62 33.37 28.66
CA VAL A 22 11.45 33.11 29.50
C VAL A 22 10.20 33.76 28.91
N VAL A 23 10.34 34.97 28.37
CA VAL A 23 9.21 35.69 27.71
C VAL A 23 8.75 34.95 26.45
N ILE A 24 9.69 34.49 25.63
CA ILE A 24 9.37 33.69 24.44
C ILE A 24 8.66 32.38 24.83
N ALA A 25 9.22 31.66 25.82
CA ALA A 25 8.62 30.40 26.29
C ALA A 25 7.21 30.62 26.86
N ALA A 26 6.98 31.66 27.65
CA ALA A 26 5.64 31.99 28.15
C ALA A 26 4.68 32.40 27.04
N GLY A 27 5.13 33.15 26.04
CA GLY A 27 4.34 33.50 24.84
C GLY A 27 3.92 32.26 24.04
N VAL A 28 4.84 31.35 23.79
CA VAL A 28 4.57 30.06 23.11
C VAL A 28 3.57 29.22 23.91
N ALA A 29 3.76 29.10 25.24
CA ALA A 29 2.85 28.36 26.10
C ALA A 29 1.42 28.96 26.07
N ALA A 30 1.31 30.29 26.20
CA ALA A 30 0.03 31.01 26.11
C ALA A 30 -0.65 30.81 24.75
N PHE A 31 0.11 30.87 23.65
CA PHE A 31 -0.39 30.61 22.31
C PHE A 31 -0.93 29.17 22.16
N ILE A 32 -0.20 28.19 22.70
CA ILE A 32 -0.65 26.78 22.67
C ILE A 32 -1.95 26.63 23.47
N VAL A 33 -2.00 27.15 24.69
CA VAL A 33 -3.20 27.07 25.54
C VAL A 33 -4.40 27.74 24.84
N LEU A 34 -4.22 28.95 24.31
CA LEU A 34 -5.27 29.67 23.58
C LEU A 34 -5.73 28.87 22.35
N SER A 35 -4.80 28.29 21.59
CA SER A 35 -5.13 27.46 20.42
C SER A 35 -5.95 26.24 20.81
N VAL A 36 -5.61 25.58 21.91
CA VAL A 36 -6.38 24.44 22.45
C VAL A 36 -7.78 24.87 22.87
N VAL A 37 -7.88 25.95 23.64
CA VAL A 37 -9.19 26.48 24.11
C VAL A 37 -10.08 26.84 22.92
N LEU A 38 -9.55 27.58 21.96
CA LEU A 38 -10.30 27.97 20.75
C LEU A 38 -10.73 26.73 19.93
N ASN A 39 -9.85 25.74 19.82
CA ASN A 39 -10.18 24.48 19.11
C ASN A 39 -11.31 23.72 19.80
N VAL A 40 -11.28 23.60 21.13
CA VAL A 40 -12.35 22.93 21.90
C VAL A 40 -13.67 23.70 21.78
N LEU A 41 -13.63 25.03 21.97
CA LEU A 41 -14.83 25.87 21.80
C LEU A 41 -15.43 25.74 20.42
N ASN A 42 -14.59 25.72 19.39
CA ASN A 42 -15.06 25.54 18.00
C ASN A 42 -15.76 24.18 17.79
N GLN A 43 -15.21 23.10 18.34
CA GLN A 43 -15.82 21.76 18.24
C GLN A 43 -17.16 21.66 18.99
N VAL A 44 -17.29 22.35 20.14
CA VAL A 44 -18.50 22.25 20.99
C VAL A 44 -19.59 23.22 20.55
N LEU A 45 -19.23 24.46 20.18
CA LEU A 45 -20.21 25.53 19.94
C LEU A 45 -20.60 25.67 18.46
N PHE A 46 -19.71 25.29 17.53
CA PHE A 46 -19.89 25.53 16.09
C PHE A 46 -19.93 24.25 15.26
N ALA A 47 -20.31 23.12 15.89
CA ALA A 47 -20.50 21.88 15.16
C ALA A 47 -21.64 22.00 14.13
N ASN A 48 -21.38 21.70 12.87
CA ASN A 48 -22.40 21.69 11.82
C ASN A 48 -23.20 20.38 11.88
N PRO A 49 -24.50 20.39 12.17
CA PRO A 49 -25.31 19.18 12.30
C PRO A 49 -25.51 18.44 10.96
N ASN A 50 -25.23 19.08 9.83
CA ASN A 50 -25.32 18.47 8.50
C ASN A 50 -23.98 17.88 8.04
N GLU A 51 -22.92 18.03 8.81
CA GLU A 51 -21.64 17.34 8.58
C GLU A 51 -21.55 16.09 9.47
N PRO A 52 -20.79 15.05 9.06
CA PRO A 52 -20.52 13.90 9.92
C PRO A 52 -19.89 14.30 11.26
N PRO A 53 -20.21 13.59 12.37
CA PRO A 53 -19.73 13.95 13.70
C PRO A 53 -18.21 13.99 13.76
N MET A 54 -17.67 15.02 14.43
CA MET A 54 -16.24 15.21 14.63
C MET A 54 -15.74 14.37 15.79
N VAL A 55 -14.68 13.61 15.56
CA VAL A 55 -13.93 12.96 16.64
C VAL A 55 -13.25 14.03 17.46
N PHE A 56 -13.58 14.09 18.75
CA PHE A 56 -13.03 15.11 19.65
C PHE A 56 -11.51 15.02 19.73
N HIS A 57 -10.85 16.18 19.66
CA HIS A 57 -9.42 16.29 19.76
C HIS A 57 -8.99 17.60 20.44
N TRP A 58 -7.91 17.55 21.23
CA TRP A 58 -7.39 18.70 21.94
C TRP A 58 -6.57 19.63 21.05
N LEU A 59 -5.67 19.06 20.25
CA LEU A 59 -4.70 19.81 19.44
C LEU A 59 -5.23 20.05 18.01
N PRO A 60 -5.30 21.29 17.52
CA PRO A 60 -5.99 21.61 16.27
C PRO A 60 -5.31 21.03 15.03
N VAL A 61 -3.98 20.97 14.99
CA VAL A 61 -3.23 20.47 13.81
C VAL A 61 -2.94 18.98 13.93
N ILE A 62 -2.56 18.53 15.12
CA ILE A 62 -2.26 17.12 15.35
C ILE A 62 -3.54 16.29 15.28
N GLY A 63 -4.65 16.80 15.86
CA GLY A 63 -5.92 16.10 15.87
C GLY A 63 -5.80 14.69 16.42
N SER A 64 -6.27 13.71 15.66
CA SER A 64 -6.16 12.28 15.97
C SER A 64 -4.98 11.60 15.25
N THR A 65 -4.04 12.35 14.68
CA THR A 65 -2.94 11.81 13.86
C THR A 65 -2.14 10.73 14.60
N ILE A 66 -1.85 10.94 15.90
CA ILE A 66 -1.07 9.98 16.69
C ILE A 66 -1.84 8.69 16.90
N THR A 67 -3.07 8.77 17.40
CA THR A 67 -3.90 7.58 17.69
C THR A 67 -4.22 6.78 16.43
N TYR A 68 -4.52 7.47 15.34
CA TYR A 68 -4.68 6.84 14.03
C TYR A 68 -3.38 6.21 13.52
N GLY A 69 -2.24 6.90 13.66
CA GLY A 69 -0.95 6.40 13.18
C GLY A 69 -0.40 5.21 13.96
N MET A 70 -0.80 5.04 15.23
CA MET A 70 -0.39 3.89 16.04
C MET A 70 -1.09 2.59 15.63
N ASP A 71 -2.40 2.64 15.43
CA ASP A 71 -3.22 1.53 14.96
C ASP A 71 -4.49 2.06 14.26
N PRO A 72 -4.48 2.17 12.91
CA PRO A 72 -5.61 2.68 12.15
C PRO A 72 -6.88 1.85 12.33
N TYR A 73 -6.75 0.51 12.40
CA TYR A 73 -7.92 -0.36 12.53
C TYR A 73 -8.59 -0.22 13.88
N LYS A 74 -7.81 -0.26 14.97
CA LYS A 74 -8.32 -0.02 16.31
C LYS A 74 -9.00 1.36 16.40
N PHE A 75 -8.36 2.40 15.87
CA PHE A 75 -8.92 3.75 15.82
C PHE A 75 -10.27 3.78 15.09
N PHE A 76 -10.39 3.13 13.94
CA PHE A 76 -11.63 3.09 13.18
C PHE A 76 -12.75 2.34 13.90
N PHE A 77 -12.46 1.18 14.50
CA PHE A 77 -13.45 0.43 15.25
C PHE A 77 -13.89 1.16 16.52
N ASP A 78 -12.98 1.79 17.26
CA ASP A 78 -13.31 2.62 18.42
C ASP A 78 -14.20 3.83 18.04
N CYS A 79 -13.89 4.48 16.92
CA CYS A 79 -14.70 5.59 16.39
C CYS A 79 -16.07 5.10 15.91
N ARG A 80 -16.12 3.97 15.19
CA ARG A 80 -17.38 3.35 14.73
C ARG A 80 -18.31 3.04 15.89
N ALA A 81 -17.81 2.49 16.97
CA ALA A 81 -18.59 2.18 18.16
C ALA A 81 -19.21 3.44 18.81
N LYS A 82 -18.55 4.60 18.67
CA LYS A 82 -19.01 5.85 19.29
C LYS A 82 -19.83 6.74 18.37
N TYR A 83 -19.50 6.80 17.08
CA TYR A 83 -20.03 7.76 16.12
C TYR A 83 -20.81 7.10 14.96
N GLY A 84 -20.79 5.77 14.84
CA GLY A 84 -21.32 5.03 13.70
C GLY A 84 -20.31 4.94 12.54
N ASP A 85 -20.77 4.47 11.38
CA ASP A 85 -19.92 4.20 10.21
C ASP A 85 -19.36 5.47 9.56
N ILE A 86 -19.91 6.65 9.85
CA ILE A 86 -19.56 7.90 9.19
C ILE A 86 -19.15 8.91 10.26
N PHE A 87 -17.89 9.31 10.24
CA PHE A 87 -17.35 10.30 11.18
C PHE A 87 -16.19 11.08 10.55
N THR A 88 -15.86 12.23 11.14
CA THR A 88 -14.75 13.08 10.70
C THR A 88 -13.69 13.16 11.80
N PHE A 89 -12.42 13.11 11.44
CA PHE A 89 -11.32 13.37 12.36
C PHE A 89 -10.29 14.30 11.71
N VAL A 90 -9.40 14.88 12.51
CA VAL A 90 -8.32 15.71 11.98
C VAL A 90 -7.05 14.86 11.84
N LEU A 91 -6.56 14.78 10.61
CA LEU A 91 -5.32 14.08 10.22
C LEU A 91 -4.35 15.09 9.63
N LEU A 92 -3.20 15.33 10.27
CA LEU A 92 -2.19 16.28 9.80
C LEU A 92 -2.79 17.65 9.43
N GLY A 93 -3.65 18.19 10.28
CA GLY A 93 -4.32 19.49 10.10
C GLY A 93 -5.45 19.51 9.08
N LYS A 94 -5.79 18.40 8.43
CA LYS A 94 -6.88 18.30 7.46
C LYS A 94 -8.05 17.52 8.03
N LYS A 95 -9.27 18.03 7.84
CA LYS A 95 -10.49 17.28 8.16
C LYS A 95 -10.62 16.09 7.20
N THR A 96 -10.66 14.90 7.76
CA THR A 96 -10.78 13.63 7.02
C THR A 96 -12.04 12.92 7.45
N THR A 97 -12.99 12.77 6.54
CA THR A 97 -14.23 12.01 6.79
C THR A 97 -14.03 10.57 6.37
N VAL A 98 -14.27 9.68 7.31
CA VAL A 98 -14.28 8.22 7.11
C VAL A 98 -15.69 7.77 6.84
N TYR A 99 -15.87 6.88 5.88
CA TYR A 99 -17.10 6.14 5.69
C TYR A 99 -16.77 4.66 5.60
N LEU A 100 -17.04 3.91 6.67
CA LEU A 100 -16.72 2.50 6.81
C LEU A 100 -17.77 1.58 6.18
N GLY A 101 -17.43 0.30 6.07
CA GLY A 101 -18.30 -0.74 5.55
C GLY A 101 -18.41 -0.73 4.01
N ARG A 102 -19.17 -1.68 3.47
CA ARG A 102 -19.34 -1.87 2.00
C ARG A 102 -19.88 -0.61 1.31
N LYS A 103 -20.89 0.02 1.90
CA LYS A 103 -21.48 1.26 1.35
C LYS A 103 -20.46 2.40 1.29
N GLY A 104 -19.62 2.53 2.31
CA GLY A 104 -18.55 3.53 2.35
C GLY A 104 -17.46 3.26 1.32
N ASN A 105 -17.04 2.01 1.18
CA ASN A 105 -16.08 1.60 0.17
C ASN A 105 -16.61 1.91 -1.24
N ASP A 106 -17.86 1.54 -1.55
CA ASP A 106 -18.48 1.83 -2.83
C ASP A 106 -18.58 3.33 -3.11
N PHE A 107 -19.09 4.11 -2.14
CA PHE A 107 -19.25 5.56 -2.24
C PHE A 107 -17.94 6.28 -2.58
N ILE A 108 -16.83 5.81 -2.02
CA ILE A 108 -15.51 6.46 -2.17
C ILE A 108 -14.73 5.91 -3.36
N LEU A 109 -14.69 4.58 -3.54
CA LEU A 109 -13.84 3.95 -4.57
C LEU A 109 -14.46 4.06 -5.96
N ASN A 110 -15.80 4.04 -6.06
CA ASN A 110 -16.56 4.19 -7.30
C ASN A 110 -17.10 5.61 -7.52
N GLY A 111 -16.75 6.56 -6.66
CA GLY A 111 -17.15 7.97 -6.79
C GLY A 111 -16.77 8.55 -8.16
N LYS A 112 -17.63 9.44 -8.68
CA LYS A 112 -17.43 10.07 -10.00
C LYS A 112 -16.20 10.98 -9.97
N LEU A 113 -15.47 11.02 -11.09
CA LEU A 113 -14.25 11.84 -11.22
C LEU A 113 -14.50 13.34 -10.99
N LYS A 114 -15.70 13.84 -11.32
CA LYS A 114 -16.09 15.23 -11.05
C LYS A 114 -16.27 15.55 -9.58
N ASP A 115 -16.52 14.54 -8.73
CA ASP A 115 -16.85 14.69 -7.32
C ASP A 115 -15.65 14.32 -6.41
N LEU A 116 -14.80 13.37 -6.86
CA LEU A 116 -13.67 12.83 -6.11
C LEU A 116 -12.40 12.77 -6.95
N ASN A 117 -11.30 13.23 -6.39
CA ASN A 117 -9.99 13.25 -7.03
C ASN A 117 -8.95 12.52 -6.16
N ALA A 118 -8.27 11.53 -6.74
CA ALA A 118 -7.17 10.81 -6.10
C ALA A 118 -5.83 11.52 -6.33
N GLU A 119 -5.66 12.09 -7.51
CA GLU A 119 -4.43 12.70 -8.00
C GLU A 119 -3.98 13.82 -7.04
N GLU A 120 -4.87 14.73 -6.65
CA GLU A 120 -4.56 15.83 -5.73
C GLU A 120 -4.09 15.38 -4.33
N ILE A 121 -4.49 14.18 -3.89
CA ILE A 121 -4.05 13.66 -2.60
C ILE A 121 -2.65 13.06 -2.69
N TYR A 122 -2.40 12.27 -3.74
CA TYR A 122 -1.21 11.42 -3.79
C TYR A 122 -0.05 12.04 -4.56
N THR A 123 -0.27 13.05 -5.41
CA THR A 123 0.79 13.68 -6.21
C THR A 123 1.94 14.20 -5.35
N VAL A 124 1.66 14.72 -4.15
CA VAL A 124 2.67 15.23 -3.21
C VAL A 124 3.67 14.15 -2.73
N LEU A 125 3.24 12.87 -2.72
CA LEU A 125 4.08 11.74 -2.38
C LEU A 125 4.71 11.10 -3.62
N THR A 126 3.89 10.91 -4.66
CA THR A 126 4.27 10.08 -5.81
C THR A 126 5.15 10.82 -6.82
N THR A 127 4.91 12.11 -7.06
CA THR A 127 5.72 12.88 -8.03
C THR A 127 7.20 12.97 -7.64
N PRO A 128 7.56 13.25 -6.36
CA PRO A 128 8.97 13.25 -5.97
C PRO A 128 9.67 11.89 -6.08
N VAL A 129 8.91 10.79 -6.00
CA VAL A 129 9.42 9.42 -6.06
C VAL A 129 9.45 8.88 -7.48
N PHE A 130 8.33 8.98 -8.19
CA PHE A 130 8.20 8.39 -9.53
C PHE A 130 8.69 9.31 -10.65
N GLY A 131 8.67 10.63 -10.42
CA GLY A 131 8.91 11.64 -11.45
C GLY A 131 7.62 12.22 -11.99
N LYS A 132 7.77 13.17 -12.93
CA LYS A 132 6.67 13.93 -13.53
C LYS A 132 5.97 13.16 -14.65
N ASP A 133 4.75 13.59 -14.95
CA ASP A 133 3.93 13.17 -16.10
C ASP A 133 3.45 11.71 -16.05
N VAL A 134 3.56 11.06 -14.90
CA VAL A 134 3.15 9.66 -14.70
C VAL A 134 2.31 9.48 -13.43
N VAL A 135 1.51 8.43 -13.41
CA VAL A 135 0.67 8.03 -12.28
C VAL A 135 -0.24 9.19 -11.85
N TYR A 136 -0.06 9.76 -10.66
CA TYR A 136 -0.90 10.85 -10.14
C TYR A 136 -0.39 12.26 -10.51
N ASP A 137 0.71 12.37 -11.25
CA ASP A 137 1.22 13.66 -11.76
C ASP A 137 0.72 13.96 -13.19
N CYS A 138 -0.35 13.35 -13.62
CA CYS A 138 -0.95 13.60 -14.92
C CYS A 138 -2.49 13.54 -14.84
N PRO A 139 -3.19 14.13 -15.82
CA PRO A 139 -4.65 14.03 -15.89
C PRO A 139 -5.13 12.58 -15.92
N ASN A 140 -6.27 12.30 -15.27
CA ASN A 140 -6.81 10.95 -15.16
C ASN A 140 -6.94 10.21 -16.51
N ALA A 141 -7.29 10.92 -17.60
CA ALA A 141 -7.35 10.33 -18.94
C ALA A 141 -6.00 9.74 -19.37
N LYS A 142 -4.91 10.49 -19.17
CA LYS A 142 -3.53 10.04 -19.46
C LYS A 142 -3.12 8.87 -18.55
N LEU A 143 -3.47 8.92 -17.28
CA LEU A 143 -3.25 7.80 -16.36
C LEU A 143 -3.93 6.51 -16.84
N MET A 144 -5.17 6.60 -17.36
CA MET A 144 -5.88 5.42 -17.89
C MET A 144 -5.16 4.84 -19.12
N GLU A 145 -4.60 5.67 -19.99
CA GLU A 145 -3.79 5.21 -21.12
C GLU A 145 -2.48 4.56 -20.66
N GLN A 146 -1.76 5.16 -19.70
CA GLN A 146 -0.57 4.55 -19.11
C GLN A 146 -0.87 3.19 -18.47
N LYS A 147 -1.99 3.07 -17.74
CA LYS A 147 -2.45 1.77 -17.22
C LYS A 147 -2.68 0.75 -18.34
N LYS A 148 -3.29 1.17 -19.45
CA LYS A 148 -3.53 0.28 -20.61
C LYS A 148 -2.22 -0.24 -21.19
N PHE A 149 -1.20 0.62 -21.33
CA PHE A 149 0.11 0.20 -21.84
C PHE A 149 0.79 -0.81 -20.91
N MET A 150 0.81 -0.51 -19.61
CA MET A 150 1.41 -1.42 -18.62
C MET A 150 0.71 -2.78 -18.55
N LYS A 151 -0.61 -2.81 -18.76
CA LYS A 151 -1.41 -4.04 -18.71
C LYS A 151 -1.04 -5.07 -19.78
N ILE A 152 -0.42 -4.65 -20.88
CA ILE A 152 0.03 -5.56 -21.95
C ILE A 152 1.07 -6.56 -21.41
N GLY A 153 1.99 -6.11 -20.56
CA GLY A 153 2.99 -6.97 -19.89
C GLY A 153 2.44 -7.79 -18.71
N LEU A 154 1.15 -7.63 -18.39
CA LEU A 154 0.45 -8.36 -17.34
C LEU A 154 -0.58 -9.33 -17.94
N SER A 155 -0.21 -9.99 -19.05
CA SER A 155 -1.03 -10.95 -19.77
C SER A 155 -0.72 -12.39 -19.33
N THR A 156 -1.64 -13.30 -19.62
CA THR A 156 -1.44 -14.75 -19.36
C THR A 156 -0.19 -15.29 -20.07
N GLU A 157 0.11 -14.82 -21.28
CA GLU A 157 1.34 -15.22 -21.99
C GLU A 157 2.60 -14.77 -21.24
N ALA A 158 2.60 -13.54 -20.75
CA ALA A 158 3.70 -13.04 -19.92
C ALA A 158 3.84 -13.86 -18.63
N PHE A 159 2.75 -14.18 -17.96
CA PHE A 159 2.77 -14.97 -16.72
C PHE A 159 3.35 -16.38 -16.91
N ARG A 160 3.12 -17.03 -18.06
CA ARG A 160 3.78 -18.30 -18.38
C ARG A 160 5.30 -18.20 -18.42
N SER A 161 5.82 -17.08 -18.87
CA SER A 161 7.27 -16.83 -18.84
C SER A 161 7.78 -16.41 -17.46
N TYR A 162 6.93 -15.79 -16.62
CA TYR A 162 7.33 -15.27 -15.31
C TYR A 162 7.46 -16.35 -14.25
N VAL A 163 6.59 -17.37 -14.24
CA VAL A 163 6.61 -18.41 -13.18
C VAL A 163 7.97 -19.12 -13.08
N PRO A 164 8.58 -19.61 -14.16
CA PRO A 164 9.93 -20.21 -14.09
C PRO A 164 11.00 -19.23 -13.61
N ILE A 165 10.92 -17.94 -14.00
CA ILE A 165 11.86 -16.91 -13.59
C ILE A 165 11.73 -16.66 -12.09
N ILE A 166 10.51 -16.55 -11.56
CA ILE A 166 10.24 -16.35 -10.13
C ILE A 166 10.79 -17.54 -9.32
N GLN A 167 10.48 -18.76 -9.73
CA GLN A 167 11.00 -19.97 -9.07
C GLN A 167 12.52 -19.96 -9.03
N MET A 168 13.17 -19.70 -10.16
CA MET A 168 14.64 -19.65 -10.29
C MET A 168 15.26 -18.59 -9.35
N GLU A 169 14.69 -17.37 -9.31
CA GLU A 169 15.22 -16.30 -8.44
C GLU A 169 15.09 -16.66 -6.96
N VAL A 170 13.97 -17.27 -6.54
CA VAL A 170 13.78 -17.77 -5.17
C VAL A 170 14.82 -18.83 -4.82
N GLU A 171 15.00 -19.85 -5.66
CA GLU A 171 15.97 -20.93 -5.45
C GLU A 171 17.40 -20.40 -5.39
N ASN A 172 17.75 -19.48 -6.28
CA ASN A 172 19.06 -18.84 -6.31
C ASN A 172 19.32 -18.02 -5.05
N PHE A 173 18.31 -17.25 -4.59
CA PHE A 173 18.41 -16.52 -3.33
C PHE A 173 18.64 -17.46 -2.15
N MET A 174 17.86 -18.54 -2.03
CA MET A 174 17.95 -19.49 -0.92
C MET A 174 19.30 -20.25 -0.89
N LYS A 175 19.92 -20.45 -2.06
CA LYS A 175 21.26 -21.08 -2.17
C LYS A 175 22.38 -20.13 -1.73
N ARG A 176 22.30 -18.83 -2.05
CA ARG A 176 23.39 -17.86 -1.80
C ARG A 176 23.27 -17.15 -0.46
N SER A 177 22.05 -17.00 0.08
CA SER A 177 21.81 -16.26 1.33
C SER A 177 22.44 -16.95 2.53
N SER A 178 23.23 -16.18 3.31
CA SER A 178 23.84 -16.68 4.55
C SER A 178 22.82 -17.05 5.61
N ALA A 179 21.63 -16.42 5.58
CA ALA A 179 20.53 -16.67 6.53
C ALA A 179 19.90 -18.07 6.36
N PHE A 180 20.09 -18.72 5.19
CA PHE A 180 19.50 -20.04 4.88
C PHE A 180 20.56 -21.11 4.62
N LYS A 181 21.77 -20.95 5.20
CA LYS A 181 22.84 -21.97 5.10
C LYS A 181 22.65 -23.09 6.13
N GLY A 182 22.97 -24.32 5.72
CA GLY A 182 22.90 -25.52 6.56
C GLY A 182 21.54 -26.20 6.52
N PRO A 183 21.32 -27.19 7.40
CA PRO A 183 20.08 -27.97 7.45
C PRO A 183 18.93 -27.26 8.19
N LYS A 184 19.25 -26.39 9.15
CA LYS A 184 18.30 -25.61 9.96
C LYS A 184 18.93 -24.32 10.48
N GLY A 185 18.12 -23.34 10.85
CA GLY A 185 18.58 -22.06 11.40
C GLY A 185 17.44 -21.14 11.74
N THR A 186 17.77 -19.86 11.88
CA THR A 186 16.80 -18.76 12.03
C THR A 186 17.06 -17.69 10.97
N ALA A 187 16.01 -16.99 10.55
CA ALA A 187 16.13 -15.90 9.58
C ALA A 187 15.13 -14.77 9.90
N ASP A 188 15.55 -13.52 9.71
CA ASP A 188 14.64 -12.39 9.64
C ASP A 188 13.95 -12.41 8.27
N ILE A 189 12.63 -12.60 8.28
CA ILE A 189 11.82 -12.79 7.08
C ILE A 189 11.67 -11.48 6.29
N GLY A 190 11.58 -10.33 6.96
CA GLY A 190 11.37 -9.04 6.30
C GLY A 190 12.40 -8.74 5.22
N PRO A 191 13.69 -8.61 5.56
CA PRO A 191 14.76 -8.38 4.58
C PRO A 191 14.86 -9.46 3.50
N ALA A 192 14.71 -10.74 3.87
CA ALA A 192 14.80 -11.86 2.92
C ALA A 192 13.68 -11.78 1.85
N MET A 193 12.45 -11.54 2.26
CA MET A 193 11.31 -11.42 1.34
C MET A 193 11.38 -10.15 0.50
N ALA A 194 11.88 -9.04 1.06
CA ALA A 194 12.11 -7.82 0.31
C ALA A 194 13.12 -8.02 -0.85
N GLU A 195 14.20 -8.75 -0.59
CA GLU A 195 15.21 -9.05 -1.61
C GLU A 195 14.67 -10.01 -2.68
N ILE A 196 13.95 -11.07 -2.30
CA ILE A 196 13.30 -11.97 -3.25
C ILE A 196 12.29 -11.24 -4.14
N THR A 197 11.45 -10.39 -3.55
CA THR A 197 10.40 -9.70 -4.31
C THR A 197 10.97 -8.68 -5.29
N ILE A 198 12.03 -7.95 -4.93
CA ILE A 198 12.65 -7.00 -5.86
C ILE A 198 13.35 -7.73 -7.01
N TYR A 199 14.01 -8.87 -6.75
CA TYR A 199 14.64 -9.67 -7.79
C TYR A 199 13.64 -10.27 -8.76
N THR A 200 12.58 -10.87 -8.23
CA THR A 200 11.53 -11.46 -9.05
C THR A 200 10.77 -10.40 -9.85
N ALA A 201 10.40 -9.26 -9.26
CA ALA A 201 9.71 -8.17 -9.95
C ALA A 201 10.58 -7.50 -11.00
N SER A 202 11.84 -7.19 -10.70
CA SER A 202 12.75 -6.58 -11.68
C SER A 202 13.01 -7.50 -12.86
N HIS A 203 13.25 -8.80 -12.62
CA HIS A 203 13.51 -9.75 -13.69
C HIS A 203 12.30 -9.98 -14.59
N THR A 204 11.10 -10.14 -14.00
CA THR A 204 9.89 -10.44 -14.78
C THR A 204 9.33 -9.21 -15.47
N LEU A 205 9.14 -8.09 -14.76
CA LEU A 205 8.48 -6.91 -15.29
C LEU A 205 9.38 -6.01 -16.13
N GLN A 206 10.70 -6.03 -15.85
CA GLN A 206 11.63 -5.07 -16.43
C GLN A 206 12.76 -5.72 -17.24
N GLY A 207 12.88 -7.04 -17.15
CA GLY A 207 13.85 -7.81 -17.89
C GLY A 207 15.20 -8.03 -17.18
N LYS A 208 15.95 -9.00 -17.70
CA LYS A 208 17.24 -9.44 -17.14
C LYS A 208 18.26 -8.30 -17.04
N GLU A 209 18.29 -7.40 -18.02
CA GLU A 209 19.20 -6.27 -18.06
C GLU A 209 19.06 -5.34 -16.83
N VAL A 210 17.82 -5.07 -16.42
CA VAL A 210 17.54 -4.30 -15.20
C VAL A 210 17.89 -5.13 -13.97
N ARG A 211 17.50 -6.42 -13.96
CA ARG A 211 17.79 -7.34 -12.86
C ARG A 211 19.28 -7.46 -12.55
N ASP A 212 20.10 -7.52 -13.58
CA ASP A 212 21.56 -7.65 -13.44
C ASP A 212 22.22 -6.40 -12.82
N ARG A 213 21.54 -5.26 -12.84
CA ARG A 213 21.98 -4.01 -12.18
C ARG A 213 21.61 -3.92 -10.70
N PHE A 214 20.80 -4.85 -10.18
CA PHE A 214 20.44 -4.87 -8.77
C PHE A 214 21.62 -5.41 -7.92
N ASP A 215 22.57 -4.55 -7.66
CA ASP A 215 23.60 -4.69 -6.64
C ASP A 215 23.19 -3.92 -5.35
N THR A 216 24.06 -3.95 -4.36
CA THR A 216 23.82 -3.26 -3.07
C THR A 216 23.63 -1.74 -3.24
N SER A 217 24.29 -1.12 -4.22
CA SER A 217 24.21 0.32 -4.46
C SER A 217 22.86 0.70 -5.07
N PHE A 218 22.37 -0.08 -6.03
CA PHE A 218 21.07 0.15 -6.64
C PHE A 218 19.90 -0.13 -5.68
N ALA A 219 20.03 -1.16 -4.85
CA ALA A 219 19.05 -1.44 -3.78
C ALA A 219 18.94 -0.29 -2.77
N SER A 220 20.06 0.38 -2.42
CA SER A 220 20.04 1.54 -1.53
C SER A 220 19.30 2.73 -2.13
N LEU A 221 19.38 2.96 -3.44
CA LEU A 221 18.61 4.01 -4.12
C LEU A 221 17.10 3.77 -4.01
N TYR A 222 16.65 2.52 -4.15
CA TYR A 222 15.23 2.18 -3.95
C TYR A 222 14.78 2.36 -2.50
N HIS A 223 15.65 2.09 -1.52
CA HIS A 223 15.37 2.42 -0.12
C HIS A 223 15.20 3.93 0.09
N ASP A 224 16.08 4.75 -0.51
CA ASP A 224 15.97 6.21 -0.42
C ASP A 224 14.67 6.73 -1.09
N LEU A 225 14.23 6.11 -2.19
CA LEU A 225 12.93 6.41 -2.81
C LEU A 225 11.77 6.08 -1.86
N ASP A 226 11.83 4.96 -1.13
CA ASP A 226 10.79 4.53 -0.18
C ASP A 226 10.57 5.55 0.93
N MET A 227 11.61 6.22 1.41
CA MET A 227 11.51 7.29 2.39
C MET A 227 10.63 8.46 1.94
N GLY A 228 10.37 8.58 0.63
CA GLY A 228 9.43 9.54 0.07
C GLY A 228 7.97 9.29 0.48
N PHE A 229 7.61 8.07 0.83
CA PHE A 229 6.26 7.69 1.28
C PHE A 229 6.02 7.85 2.78
N SER A 230 6.94 8.49 3.50
CA SER A 230 6.75 8.79 4.91
C SER A 230 5.57 9.75 5.14
N PRO A 231 4.76 9.59 6.20
CA PRO A 231 3.57 10.42 6.46
C PRO A 231 3.87 11.91 6.55
N ILE A 232 5.06 12.30 7.02
CA ILE A 232 5.48 13.70 7.08
C ILE A 232 5.48 14.38 5.72
N ASN A 233 5.70 13.62 4.64
CA ASN A 233 5.74 14.14 3.27
C ASN A 233 4.37 14.50 2.69
N PHE A 234 3.26 14.15 3.34
CA PHE A 234 1.97 14.77 3.04
C PHE A 234 1.95 16.28 3.32
N MET A 235 2.82 16.74 4.22
CA MET A 235 2.94 18.16 4.61
C MET A 235 4.23 18.81 4.11
N LEU A 236 5.36 18.10 4.19
CA LEU A 236 6.70 18.65 4.01
C LEU A 236 7.49 17.98 2.88
N HIS A 237 6.82 17.47 1.84
CA HIS A 237 7.47 16.81 0.69
C HIS A 237 8.49 17.71 -0.04
N TRP A 238 8.30 19.04 0.01
CA TRP A 238 9.15 20.05 -0.58
C TRP A 238 10.31 20.50 0.31
N ALA A 239 10.24 20.20 1.63
CA ALA A 239 11.25 20.64 2.56
C ALA A 239 12.59 19.91 2.33
N PRO A 240 13.73 20.60 2.45
CA PRO A 240 15.05 20.01 2.18
C PRO A 240 15.55 19.15 3.35
N LEU A 241 14.69 18.25 3.84
CA LEU A 241 15.03 17.28 4.87
C LEU A 241 16.05 16.26 4.34
N PRO A 242 16.91 15.67 5.19
CA PRO A 242 17.92 14.72 4.73
C PRO A 242 17.35 13.59 3.86
N HIS A 243 16.25 12.97 4.30
CA HIS A 243 15.59 11.90 3.54
C HIS A 243 14.97 12.39 2.22
N ASN A 244 14.46 13.63 2.15
CA ASN A 244 13.94 14.19 0.90
C ASN A 244 15.06 14.48 -0.11
N ARG A 245 16.24 14.91 0.35
CA ARG A 245 17.43 15.09 -0.51
C ARG A 245 17.93 13.75 -1.04
N ALA A 246 17.98 12.71 -0.19
CA ALA A 246 18.35 11.36 -0.59
C ALA A 246 17.36 10.81 -1.63
N ARG A 247 16.05 10.91 -1.38
CA ARG A 247 14.99 10.57 -2.34
C ARG A 247 15.16 11.27 -3.69
N ASP A 248 15.37 12.59 -3.69
CA ASP A 248 15.49 13.37 -4.93
C ASP A 248 16.77 13.02 -5.70
N HIS A 249 17.86 12.66 -5.00
CA HIS A 249 19.07 12.13 -5.61
C HIS A 249 18.82 10.76 -6.22
N ALA A 250 18.18 9.87 -5.48
CA ALA A 250 17.85 8.52 -5.91
C ALA A 250 16.94 8.54 -7.16
N GLN A 251 15.89 9.37 -7.17
CA GLN A 251 14.99 9.51 -8.32
C GLN A 251 15.75 9.91 -9.58
N ARG A 252 16.60 10.93 -9.51
CA ARG A 252 17.41 11.36 -10.66
C ARG A 252 18.38 10.28 -11.15
N THR A 253 19.02 9.56 -10.23
CA THR A 253 19.98 8.52 -10.56
C THR A 253 19.30 7.32 -11.20
N VAL A 254 18.21 6.84 -10.62
CA VAL A 254 17.46 5.70 -11.14
C VAL A 254 16.79 6.05 -12.48
N ALA A 255 16.19 7.24 -12.60
CA ALA A 255 15.62 7.70 -13.87
C ALA A 255 16.68 7.79 -14.99
N LYS A 256 17.89 8.28 -14.68
CA LYS A 256 18.99 8.29 -15.63
C LYS A 256 19.39 6.88 -16.05
N THR A 257 19.49 5.94 -15.12
CA THR A 257 19.80 4.54 -15.43
C THR A 257 18.78 3.94 -16.40
N TYR A 258 17.47 4.17 -16.18
CA TYR A 258 16.45 3.71 -17.13
C TYR A 258 16.56 4.42 -18.48
N MET A 259 16.84 5.72 -18.50
CA MET A 259 17.06 6.45 -19.76
C MET A 259 18.23 5.86 -20.56
N ASP A 260 19.34 5.55 -19.89
CA ASP A 260 20.51 4.93 -20.54
C ASP A 260 20.16 3.53 -21.13
N ILE A 261 19.37 2.73 -20.41
CA ILE A 261 18.87 1.44 -20.90
C ILE A 261 17.98 1.63 -22.13
N ILE A 262 17.01 2.55 -22.08
CA ILE A 262 16.08 2.83 -23.18
C ILE A 262 16.85 3.27 -24.43
N GLN A 263 17.82 4.16 -24.28
CA GLN A 263 18.66 4.63 -25.40
C GLN A 263 19.49 3.50 -26.00
N ASN A 264 20.09 2.65 -25.17
CA ASN A 264 20.85 1.48 -25.64
C ASN A 264 19.95 0.50 -26.40
N ARG A 265 18.75 0.23 -25.89
CA ARG A 265 17.76 -0.62 -26.58
C ARG A 265 17.35 -0.05 -27.93
N ARG A 266 17.13 1.27 -28.04
CA ARG A 266 16.82 1.92 -29.32
C ARG A 266 17.97 1.82 -30.34
N ALA A 267 19.22 1.82 -29.85
CA ALA A 267 20.40 1.80 -30.72
C ALA A 267 20.82 0.39 -31.17
N GLN A 268 20.62 -0.65 -30.36
CA GLN A 268 21.31 -1.92 -30.51
C GLN A 268 20.40 -3.16 -30.49
N ALA A 269 19.23 -3.09 -29.90
CA ALA A 269 18.42 -4.27 -29.66
C ALA A 269 17.58 -4.68 -30.88
N THR A 270 17.50 -5.98 -31.11
CA THR A 270 16.53 -6.57 -32.04
C THR A 270 15.19 -6.77 -31.33
N GLU A 271 14.10 -6.64 -32.07
CA GLU A 271 12.72 -6.82 -31.56
C GLU A 271 12.51 -8.18 -30.87
N ALA A 272 13.26 -9.20 -31.27
CA ALA A 272 13.13 -10.56 -30.77
C ALA A 272 13.64 -10.73 -29.32
N GLU A 273 14.60 -9.91 -28.88
CA GLU A 273 15.25 -10.07 -27.57
C GLU A 273 14.42 -9.59 -26.39
N PHE A 274 13.48 -8.65 -26.62
CA PHE A 274 12.76 -7.95 -25.55
C PHE A 274 11.22 -8.03 -25.67
N LYS A 275 10.69 -8.95 -26.45
CA LYS A 275 9.25 -9.05 -26.77
C LYS A 275 8.33 -9.15 -25.56
N SER A 276 8.79 -9.66 -24.43
CA SER A 276 7.97 -9.97 -23.27
C SER A 276 8.02 -8.92 -22.15
N ASP A 277 8.98 -8.00 -22.13
CA ASP A 277 9.07 -7.04 -21.05
C ASP A 277 8.25 -5.76 -21.28
N ILE A 278 7.82 -5.15 -20.18
CA ILE A 278 6.96 -3.97 -20.19
C ILE A 278 7.67 -2.74 -20.76
N MET A 279 8.99 -2.60 -20.53
CA MET A 279 9.76 -1.47 -21.05
C MET A 279 9.72 -1.43 -22.57
N TRP A 280 9.90 -2.56 -23.23
CA TRP A 280 9.81 -2.66 -24.69
C TRP A 280 8.44 -2.33 -25.23
N GLN A 281 7.38 -2.78 -24.53
CA GLN A 281 6.01 -2.43 -24.90
C GLN A 281 5.75 -0.92 -24.79
N LEU A 282 6.23 -0.27 -23.74
CA LEU A 282 6.11 1.18 -23.56
C LEU A 282 6.87 1.95 -24.65
N MET A 283 8.07 1.49 -25.05
CA MET A 283 8.87 2.12 -26.12
C MET A 283 8.17 2.11 -27.49
N ARG A 284 7.21 1.21 -27.69
CA ARG A 284 6.42 1.08 -28.94
C ARG A 284 5.02 1.67 -28.83
N SER A 285 4.63 2.15 -27.65
CA SER A 285 3.28 2.67 -27.41
C SER A 285 3.19 4.13 -27.81
N SER A 286 2.00 4.54 -28.25
CA SER A 286 1.63 5.93 -28.50
C SER A 286 0.31 6.25 -27.80
N TYR A 287 0.17 7.48 -27.33
CA TYR A 287 -1.07 8.01 -26.80
C TYR A 287 -2.13 8.12 -27.90
N LYS A 288 -3.40 8.30 -27.53
CA LYS A 288 -4.52 8.41 -28.46
C LYS A 288 -4.40 9.55 -29.48
N ASP A 289 -3.65 10.60 -29.14
CA ASP A 289 -3.36 11.73 -30.03
C ASP A 289 -2.24 11.42 -31.06
N GLY A 290 -1.70 10.19 -31.02
CA GLY A 290 -0.60 9.74 -31.89
C GLY A 290 0.80 10.07 -31.36
N THR A 291 0.93 10.78 -30.24
CA THR A 291 2.23 11.11 -29.64
C THR A 291 2.91 9.84 -29.08
N PRO A 292 4.13 9.48 -29.50
CA PRO A 292 4.86 8.38 -28.87
C PRO A 292 5.08 8.66 -27.39
N VAL A 293 5.07 7.60 -26.57
CA VAL A 293 5.37 7.76 -25.13
C VAL A 293 6.81 8.24 -24.96
N PRO A 294 7.04 9.42 -24.33
CA PRO A 294 8.39 9.96 -24.16
C PRO A 294 9.28 9.06 -23.30
N ASP A 295 10.54 8.93 -23.65
CA ASP A 295 11.51 8.09 -22.92
C ASP A 295 11.58 8.42 -21.43
N LYS A 296 11.47 9.72 -21.07
CA LYS A 296 11.42 10.15 -19.67
C LYS A 296 10.19 9.65 -18.93
N GLU A 297 9.03 9.61 -19.58
CA GLU A 297 7.82 9.04 -18.98
C GLU A 297 7.95 7.51 -18.85
N ILE A 298 8.56 6.85 -19.83
CA ILE A 298 8.87 5.41 -19.74
C ILE A 298 9.76 5.14 -18.52
N ALA A 299 10.87 5.88 -18.36
CA ALA A 299 11.75 5.75 -17.21
C ALA A 299 11.00 5.94 -15.87
N ASN A 300 10.16 6.97 -15.78
CA ASN A 300 9.35 7.25 -14.59
C ASN A 300 8.29 6.17 -14.33
N MET A 301 7.64 5.63 -15.38
CA MET A 301 6.72 4.50 -15.24
C MET A 301 7.44 3.22 -14.78
N MET A 302 8.68 2.98 -15.21
CA MET A 302 9.47 1.83 -14.74
C MET A 302 9.80 1.95 -13.25
N ILE A 303 10.12 3.16 -12.75
CA ILE A 303 10.30 3.40 -11.31
C ILE A 303 8.99 3.10 -10.57
N ALA A 304 7.87 3.68 -11.03
CA ALA A 304 6.56 3.51 -10.41
C ALA A 304 6.13 2.04 -10.36
N LEU A 305 6.34 1.29 -11.46
CA LEU A 305 5.98 -0.12 -11.57
C LEU A 305 6.73 -0.98 -10.55
N LEU A 306 8.07 -0.79 -10.45
CA LEU A 306 8.88 -1.57 -9.53
C LEU A 306 8.58 -1.23 -8.07
N MET A 307 8.47 0.08 -7.73
CA MET A 307 8.16 0.53 -6.38
C MET A 307 6.78 0.02 -5.92
N ALA A 308 5.76 0.13 -6.77
CA ALA A 308 4.42 -0.35 -6.45
C ALA A 308 4.37 -1.87 -6.25
N GLY A 309 5.08 -2.63 -7.08
CA GLY A 309 5.13 -4.09 -7.00
C GLY A 309 5.99 -4.61 -5.84
N GLN A 310 7.07 -3.92 -5.50
CA GLN A 310 8.03 -4.38 -4.50
C GLN A 310 7.49 -4.26 -3.07
N HIS A 311 7.00 -3.08 -2.66
CA HIS A 311 6.59 -2.85 -1.26
C HIS A 311 5.36 -3.68 -0.85
N SER A 312 4.34 -3.68 -1.69
CA SER A 312 3.12 -4.46 -1.43
C SER A 312 3.40 -5.97 -1.40
N SER A 313 4.21 -6.46 -2.36
CA SER A 313 4.56 -7.88 -2.43
C SER A 313 5.47 -8.32 -1.30
N SER A 314 6.48 -7.52 -0.92
CA SER A 314 7.40 -7.86 0.18
C SER A 314 6.67 -7.92 1.53
N SER A 315 5.77 -6.98 1.78
CA SER A 315 4.90 -7.02 2.96
C SER A 315 4.01 -8.28 2.95
N SER A 316 3.32 -8.52 1.84
CA SER A 316 2.39 -9.65 1.73
C SER A 316 3.06 -11.01 1.91
N ILE A 317 4.20 -11.23 1.24
CA ILE A 317 4.92 -12.50 1.37
C ILE A 317 5.55 -12.67 2.77
N SER A 318 6.00 -11.57 3.39
CA SER A 318 6.50 -11.61 4.78
C SER A 318 5.40 -12.06 5.73
N TRP A 319 4.19 -11.51 5.61
CA TRP A 319 3.03 -11.94 6.39
C TRP A 319 2.63 -13.39 6.11
N ILE A 320 2.66 -13.83 4.84
CA ILE A 320 2.41 -15.25 4.48
C ILE A 320 3.41 -16.15 5.22
N MET A 321 4.70 -15.85 5.17
CA MET A 321 5.72 -16.66 5.83
C MET A 321 5.57 -16.68 7.35
N LEU A 322 5.24 -15.55 7.98
CA LEU A 322 4.99 -15.45 9.43
C LEU A 322 3.74 -16.22 9.84
N ARG A 323 2.65 -16.16 9.07
CA ARG A 323 1.43 -16.93 9.32
C ARG A 323 1.68 -18.43 9.14
N LEU A 324 2.44 -18.84 8.14
CA LEU A 324 2.83 -20.24 7.96
C LEU A 324 3.78 -20.73 9.08
N ALA A 325 4.66 -19.86 9.59
CA ALA A 325 5.49 -20.18 10.75
C ALA A 325 4.67 -20.36 12.04
N SER A 326 3.57 -19.61 12.18
CA SER A 326 2.61 -19.74 13.30
C SER A 326 1.68 -20.95 13.16
N ARG A 327 1.54 -21.50 11.93
CA ARG A 327 0.66 -22.63 11.58
C ARG A 327 1.43 -23.67 10.74
N PRO A 328 2.38 -24.41 11.35
CA PRO A 328 3.14 -25.45 10.65
C PRO A 328 2.26 -26.57 10.07
N ASP A 329 1.08 -26.78 10.62
CA ASP A 329 0.03 -27.67 10.10
C ASP A 329 -0.40 -27.24 8.68
N ILE A 330 -0.78 -25.98 8.51
CA ILE A 330 -1.16 -25.43 7.19
C ILE A 330 0.03 -25.47 6.21
N MET A 331 1.24 -25.20 6.71
CA MET A 331 2.44 -25.29 5.86
C MET A 331 2.69 -26.73 5.35
N GLU A 332 2.40 -27.74 6.16
CA GLU A 332 2.50 -29.12 5.72
C GLU A 332 1.37 -29.48 4.75
N GLU A 333 0.14 -29.01 4.98
CA GLU A 333 -0.98 -29.18 4.04
C GLU A 333 -0.66 -28.61 2.66
N LEU A 334 -0.04 -27.41 2.58
CA LEU A 334 0.41 -26.82 1.30
C LEU A 334 1.44 -27.71 0.59
N TYR A 335 2.36 -28.31 1.34
CA TYR A 335 3.35 -29.22 0.76
C TYR A 335 2.67 -30.48 0.21
N GLN A 336 1.73 -31.07 0.97
CA GLN A 336 0.97 -32.24 0.55
C GLN A 336 0.05 -31.93 -0.65
N GLU A 337 -0.57 -30.73 -0.71
CA GLU A 337 -1.34 -30.30 -1.86
C GLU A 337 -0.47 -30.32 -3.15
N GLN A 338 0.76 -29.82 -3.07
CA GLN A 338 1.66 -29.84 -4.24
C GLN A 338 2.01 -31.28 -4.65
N ILE A 339 2.29 -32.19 -3.71
CA ILE A 339 2.59 -33.59 -4.00
C ILE A 339 1.39 -34.27 -4.67
N GLN A 340 0.19 -34.06 -4.15
CA GLN A 340 -1.03 -34.66 -4.68
C GLN A 340 -1.39 -34.17 -6.09
N VAL A 341 -1.17 -32.88 -6.35
CA VAL A 341 -1.57 -32.23 -7.60
C VAL A 341 -0.50 -32.31 -8.68
N LEU A 342 0.77 -32.19 -8.31
CA LEU A 342 1.89 -32.05 -9.25
C LEU A 342 2.76 -33.31 -9.33
N GLY A 343 2.62 -34.23 -8.39
CA GLY A 343 3.44 -35.43 -8.26
C GLY A 343 4.52 -35.33 -7.18
N ALA A 344 4.98 -36.48 -6.70
CA ALA A 344 5.94 -36.57 -5.59
C ALA A 344 7.35 -36.04 -5.95
N ASP A 345 7.69 -36.01 -7.21
CA ASP A 345 8.94 -35.46 -7.74
C ASP A 345 8.97 -33.92 -7.82
N LEU A 346 7.84 -33.27 -7.54
CA LEU A 346 7.66 -31.81 -7.49
C LEU A 346 8.35 -31.11 -8.70
N PRO A 347 7.88 -31.33 -9.93
CA PRO A 347 8.47 -30.75 -11.11
C PRO A 347 8.48 -29.21 -11.07
N ALA A 348 9.25 -28.56 -11.95
CA ALA A 348 9.24 -27.11 -12.07
C ALA A 348 7.82 -26.57 -12.26
N LEU A 349 7.49 -25.48 -11.54
CA LEU A 349 6.17 -24.87 -11.58
C LEU A 349 5.88 -24.26 -12.95
N LYS A 350 4.65 -24.40 -13.40
CA LYS A 350 4.09 -23.74 -14.58
C LYS A 350 2.95 -22.81 -14.14
N TYR A 351 2.65 -21.82 -14.95
CA TYR A 351 1.53 -20.90 -14.69
C TYR A 351 0.20 -21.65 -14.46
N GLU A 352 -0.08 -22.66 -15.27
CA GLU A 352 -1.30 -23.47 -15.21
C GLU A 352 -1.40 -24.33 -13.93
N ASP A 353 -0.30 -24.55 -13.24
CA ASP A 353 -0.30 -25.31 -11.98
C ASP A 353 -0.82 -24.46 -10.82
N LEU A 354 -0.62 -23.14 -10.86
CA LEU A 354 -1.04 -22.24 -9.78
C LEU A 354 -2.55 -22.28 -9.54
N SER A 355 -3.35 -22.46 -10.58
CA SER A 355 -4.81 -22.60 -10.46
C SER A 355 -5.28 -23.93 -9.88
N LYS A 356 -4.41 -24.94 -9.87
CA LYS A 356 -4.68 -26.27 -9.32
C LYS A 356 -4.30 -26.38 -7.82
N LEU A 357 -3.82 -25.30 -7.22
CA LEU A 357 -3.37 -25.22 -5.83
C LEU A 357 -4.32 -24.32 -5.02
N PRO A 358 -5.56 -24.74 -4.75
CA PRO A 358 -6.57 -23.91 -4.09
C PRO A 358 -6.17 -23.46 -2.68
N LEU A 359 -5.51 -24.31 -1.88
CA LEU A 359 -5.08 -23.93 -0.54
C LEU A 359 -4.00 -22.82 -0.57
N HIS A 360 -3.09 -22.85 -1.55
CA HIS A 360 -2.13 -21.75 -1.77
C HIS A 360 -2.85 -20.43 -2.09
N GLN A 361 -3.91 -20.48 -2.91
CA GLN A 361 -4.73 -19.31 -3.20
C GLN A 361 -5.47 -18.81 -1.94
N ASN A 362 -5.98 -19.73 -1.14
CA ASN A 362 -6.70 -19.41 0.09
C ASN A 362 -5.78 -18.79 1.15
N VAL A 363 -4.54 -19.29 1.30
CA VAL A 363 -3.51 -18.68 2.17
C VAL A 363 -3.22 -17.24 1.75
N LEU A 364 -3.08 -16.98 0.44
CA LEU A 364 -2.89 -15.64 -0.08
C LEU A 364 -4.08 -14.74 0.26
N LYS A 365 -5.32 -15.19 -0.04
CA LYS A 365 -6.54 -14.43 0.23
C LYS A 365 -6.69 -14.10 1.71
N GLU A 366 -6.52 -15.08 2.58
CA GLU A 366 -6.67 -14.91 4.03
C GLU A 366 -5.61 -13.99 4.61
N THR A 367 -4.38 -14.08 4.11
CA THR A 367 -3.31 -13.19 4.55
C THR A 367 -3.58 -11.76 4.11
N LEU A 368 -4.00 -11.53 2.86
CA LEU A 368 -4.36 -10.18 2.37
C LEU A 368 -5.60 -9.61 3.06
N ARG A 369 -6.52 -10.45 3.52
CA ARG A 369 -7.68 -10.03 4.31
C ARG A 369 -7.27 -9.39 5.63
N LEU A 370 -6.37 -10.02 6.37
CA LEU A 370 -5.89 -9.52 7.67
C LEU A 370 -4.72 -8.54 7.57
N HIS A 371 -3.89 -8.67 6.56
CA HIS A 371 -2.65 -7.89 6.42
C HIS A 371 -2.62 -7.15 5.08
N THR A 372 -3.66 -6.34 4.83
CA THR A 372 -3.74 -5.50 3.63
C THR A 372 -2.58 -4.50 3.62
N PRO A 373 -1.76 -4.44 2.55
CA PRO A 373 -0.60 -3.53 2.51
C PRO A 373 -0.97 -2.05 2.63
N ILE A 374 -2.14 -1.64 2.14
CA ILE A 374 -2.63 -0.27 2.25
C ILE A 374 -3.95 -0.28 3.05
N HIS A 375 -3.88 0.20 4.30
CA HIS A 375 -5.03 0.17 5.21
C HIS A 375 -6.10 1.23 4.94
N SER A 376 -5.74 2.35 4.31
CA SER A 376 -6.63 3.50 4.09
C SER A 376 -6.43 4.11 2.71
N ILE A 377 -7.52 4.42 2.03
CA ILE A 377 -7.52 4.99 0.68
C ILE A 377 -8.24 6.33 0.73
N MET A 378 -7.56 7.39 0.26
CA MET A 378 -8.06 8.76 0.36
C MET A 378 -8.49 9.32 -1.00
N ARG A 379 -9.45 10.26 -0.95
CA ARG A 379 -9.91 11.06 -2.10
C ARG A 379 -10.13 12.51 -1.67
N LYS A 380 -9.72 13.46 -2.49
CA LYS A 380 -10.10 14.86 -2.35
C LYS A 380 -11.56 15.01 -2.79
N VAL A 381 -12.36 15.70 -1.98
CA VAL A 381 -13.74 16.08 -2.34
C VAL A 381 -13.66 17.35 -3.20
N THR A 382 -14.21 17.31 -4.41
CA THR A 382 -14.21 18.44 -5.36
C THR A 382 -15.57 19.12 -5.49
N THR A 383 -16.65 18.40 -5.20
CA THR A 383 -18.01 18.94 -5.07
C THR A 383 -18.65 18.46 -3.76
N PRO A 384 -19.55 19.23 -3.11
CA PRO A 384 -20.22 18.74 -1.91
C PRO A 384 -20.98 17.43 -2.18
N MET A 385 -20.80 16.42 -1.32
CA MET A 385 -21.33 15.09 -1.54
C MET A 385 -22.36 14.72 -0.46
N PRO A 386 -23.68 14.67 -0.79
CA PRO A 386 -24.68 14.15 0.12
C PRO A 386 -24.54 12.62 0.26
N ILE A 387 -24.69 12.13 1.49
CA ILE A 387 -24.70 10.68 1.77
C ILE A 387 -26.15 10.22 1.86
N SER A 388 -26.56 9.36 0.92
CA SER A 388 -27.92 8.84 0.83
C SER A 388 -28.36 8.15 2.13
N GLY A 389 -29.62 8.41 2.54
CA GLY A 389 -30.18 7.88 3.78
C GLY A 389 -29.71 8.56 5.07
N THR A 390 -28.95 9.65 4.96
CA THR A 390 -28.48 10.47 6.09
C THR A 390 -28.76 11.95 5.84
N LYS A 391 -28.60 12.78 6.89
CA LYS A 391 -28.60 14.24 6.76
C LYS A 391 -27.23 14.82 6.36
N TYR A 392 -26.21 13.98 6.21
CA TYR A 392 -24.84 14.44 6.05
C TYR A 392 -24.51 14.83 4.62
N VAL A 393 -23.80 15.95 4.48
CA VAL A 393 -23.18 16.42 3.26
C VAL A 393 -21.69 16.62 3.51
N ILE A 394 -20.85 15.93 2.75
CA ILE A 394 -19.39 16.07 2.86
C ILE A 394 -18.97 17.33 2.11
N PRO A 395 -18.35 18.33 2.76
CA PRO A 395 -17.91 19.55 2.11
C PRO A 395 -16.58 19.36 1.36
N THR A 396 -16.30 20.26 0.42
CA THR A 396 -15.04 20.24 -0.38
C THR A 396 -13.78 20.48 0.45
N SER A 397 -13.92 21.01 1.66
CA SER A 397 -12.81 21.19 2.60
C SER A 397 -12.34 19.88 3.23
N HIS A 398 -13.10 18.78 3.09
CA HIS A 398 -12.75 17.49 3.64
C HIS A 398 -12.02 16.61 2.62
N THR A 399 -11.20 15.71 3.14
CA THR A 399 -10.73 14.51 2.45
C THR A 399 -11.65 13.35 2.82
N LEU A 400 -12.05 12.52 1.87
CA LEU A 400 -12.74 11.25 2.14
C LEU A 400 -11.74 10.11 2.28
N MET A 401 -12.04 9.19 3.20
CA MET A 401 -11.20 8.02 3.48
C MET A 401 -12.05 6.76 3.55
N ALA A 402 -11.71 5.77 2.73
CA ALA A 402 -12.19 4.39 2.80
C ALA A 402 -11.17 3.50 3.48
N SER A 403 -11.62 2.48 4.19
CA SER A 403 -10.77 1.43 4.75
C SER A 403 -11.35 0.04 4.44
N PRO A 404 -11.07 -0.51 3.23
CA PRO A 404 -11.50 -1.88 2.88
C PRO A 404 -11.02 -2.93 3.88
N GLY A 405 -9.83 -2.72 4.48
CA GLY A 405 -9.30 -3.60 5.51
C GLY A 405 -10.14 -3.66 6.80
N CYS A 406 -10.88 -2.58 7.15
CA CYS A 406 -11.85 -2.64 8.25
C CYS A 406 -13.02 -3.57 7.90
N THR A 407 -13.57 -3.45 6.69
CA THR A 407 -14.64 -4.34 6.22
C THR A 407 -14.21 -5.81 6.23
N SER A 408 -12.96 -6.07 5.82
CA SER A 408 -12.36 -7.42 5.84
C SER A 408 -12.10 -7.98 7.24
N ARG A 409 -12.15 -7.13 8.28
CA ARG A 409 -11.96 -7.49 9.70
C ARG A 409 -13.24 -7.37 10.52
N ASP A 410 -14.39 -7.30 9.86
CA ASP A 410 -15.70 -7.16 10.48
C ASP A 410 -16.39 -8.52 10.55
N ASP A 411 -16.81 -8.91 11.77
CA ASP A 411 -17.52 -10.17 12.02
C ASP A 411 -18.86 -10.26 11.28
N GLU A 412 -19.43 -9.13 10.85
CA GLU A 412 -20.63 -9.11 10.00
C GLU A 412 -20.40 -9.85 8.67
N PHE A 413 -19.19 -9.73 8.09
CA PHE A 413 -18.86 -10.33 6.78
C PHE A 413 -17.96 -11.56 6.89
N PHE A 414 -17.15 -11.62 7.95
CA PHE A 414 -16.18 -12.69 8.19
C PHE A 414 -16.31 -13.16 9.64
N PRO A 415 -17.18 -14.13 9.95
CA PRO A 415 -17.26 -14.68 11.30
C PRO A 415 -15.89 -15.06 11.85
N GLU A 416 -15.60 -14.69 13.10
CA GLU A 416 -14.26 -14.80 13.71
C GLU A 416 -13.21 -14.03 12.89
N ALA A 417 -13.52 -12.78 12.57
CA ALA A 417 -12.81 -11.99 11.58
C ALA A 417 -11.31 -11.79 11.87
N LEU A 418 -10.88 -11.84 13.12
CA LEU A 418 -9.46 -11.70 13.49
C LEU A 418 -8.69 -13.02 13.49
N GLU A 419 -9.37 -14.14 13.37
CA GLU A 419 -8.73 -15.46 13.21
C GLU A 419 -8.21 -15.63 11.78
N TRP A 420 -6.95 -16.08 11.65
CA TRP A 420 -6.36 -16.40 10.38
C TRP A 420 -6.58 -17.89 10.08
N ASP A 421 -7.47 -18.19 9.14
CA ASP A 421 -7.81 -19.52 8.71
C ASP A 421 -8.04 -19.59 7.19
N PRO A 422 -7.11 -20.13 6.41
CA PRO A 422 -7.26 -20.26 4.97
C PRO A 422 -8.46 -21.09 4.51
N HIS A 423 -8.90 -22.05 5.33
CA HIS A 423 -10.07 -22.89 5.04
C HIS A 423 -11.40 -22.11 5.06
N ARG A 424 -11.37 -20.87 5.56
CA ARG A 424 -12.49 -19.93 5.40
C ARG A 424 -12.95 -19.80 3.95
N TRP A 425 -12.03 -19.92 3.01
CA TRP A 425 -12.26 -19.74 1.58
C TRP A 425 -12.59 -21.02 0.81
N ASP A 426 -12.68 -22.16 1.50
CA ASP A 426 -13.06 -23.42 0.89
C ASP A 426 -14.50 -23.36 0.39
N LEU A 427 -14.76 -24.01 -0.74
CA LEU A 427 -16.09 -24.09 -1.31
C LEU A 427 -17.09 -24.68 -0.31
N GLY A 428 -18.16 -23.92 -0.02
CA GLY A 428 -19.20 -24.38 0.90
C GLY A 428 -18.89 -24.15 2.38
N SER A 429 -17.80 -23.47 2.74
CA SER A 429 -17.47 -23.14 4.14
C SER A 429 -18.52 -22.26 4.83
N GLY A 430 -19.25 -21.43 4.06
CA GLY A 430 -20.23 -20.47 4.59
C GLY A 430 -19.64 -19.36 5.47
N ARG A 431 -18.30 -19.27 5.57
CA ARG A 431 -17.59 -18.33 6.47
C ARG A 431 -17.23 -17.00 5.83
N VAL A 432 -17.71 -16.73 4.63
CA VAL A 432 -17.63 -15.42 3.96
C VAL A 432 -19.03 -15.00 3.58
N VAL A 433 -19.54 -13.94 4.21
CA VAL A 433 -20.91 -13.44 4.01
C VAL A 433 -20.89 -12.29 2.99
N GLY A 434 -21.84 -12.29 2.06
CA GLY A 434 -22.00 -11.18 1.09
C GLY A 434 -20.93 -11.18 0.01
N ASN A 435 -20.38 -12.34 -0.32
CA ASN A 435 -19.56 -12.52 -1.51
C ASN A 435 -20.48 -12.76 -2.71
N ASP A 436 -21.37 -11.78 -2.96
CA ASP A 436 -22.46 -11.91 -3.89
C ASP A 436 -21.97 -11.91 -5.34
N GLN A 437 -22.69 -12.70 -6.16
CA GLN A 437 -22.39 -12.97 -7.55
C GLN A 437 -22.69 -11.79 -8.50
N ASP A 438 -23.28 -10.69 -8.00
CA ASP A 438 -23.63 -9.51 -8.79
C ASP A 438 -22.44 -8.54 -8.88
N GLU A 439 -21.36 -8.99 -9.51
CA GLU A 439 -20.20 -8.16 -9.73
C GLU A 439 -20.42 -7.25 -10.95
N GLU A 440 -20.59 -5.96 -10.72
CA GLU A 440 -20.66 -4.98 -11.81
C GLU A 440 -19.27 -4.66 -12.37
N PHE A 441 -19.16 -4.65 -13.69
CA PHE A 441 -17.94 -4.28 -14.40
C PHE A 441 -18.12 -2.98 -15.17
N GLN A 442 -17.05 -2.19 -15.24
CA GLN A 442 -17.00 -0.95 -16.02
C GLN A 442 -15.66 -0.83 -16.73
N ASP A 443 -15.67 -0.38 -18.00
CA ASP A 443 -14.45 0.00 -18.71
C ASP A 443 -14.09 1.47 -18.39
N TYR A 444 -12.94 1.66 -17.74
CA TYR A 444 -12.40 2.97 -17.43
C TYR A 444 -11.35 3.45 -18.46
N GLY A 445 -11.20 2.75 -19.58
CA GLY A 445 -10.24 3.06 -20.64
C GLY A 445 -9.01 2.15 -20.66
N TYR A 446 -8.94 1.16 -19.77
CA TYR A 446 -7.89 0.14 -19.74
C TYR A 446 -8.45 -1.30 -19.59
N GLY A 447 -9.72 -1.50 -19.95
CA GLY A 447 -10.45 -2.76 -19.94
C GLY A 447 -11.54 -2.85 -18.87
N MET A 448 -12.31 -3.94 -18.90
CA MET A 448 -13.38 -4.20 -17.95
C MET A 448 -12.78 -4.43 -16.54
N ILE A 449 -13.20 -3.62 -15.58
CA ILE A 449 -12.74 -3.64 -14.21
C ILE A 449 -13.94 -3.78 -13.28
N SER A 450 -13.86 -4.69 -12.32
CA SER A 450 -14.87 -4.84 -11.28
C SER A 450 -15.00 -3.56 -10.46
N LYS A 451 -16.24 -3.13 -10.24
CA LYS A 451 -16.55 -2.05 -9.31
C LYS A 451 -16.38 -2.48 -7.85
N GLY A 452 -16.48 -3.77 -7.55
CA GLY A 452 -16.37 -4.31 -6.19
C GLY A 452 -17.39 -3.75 -5.20
N ALA A 453 -18.50 -3.18 -5.68
CA ALA A 453 -19.46 -2.43 -4.87
C ALA A 453 -20.07 -3.27 -3.74
N SER A 454 -20.32 -4.54 -4.00
CA SER A 454 -20.91 -5.51 -3.06
C SER A 454 -19.88 -6.31 -2.27
N SER A 455 -18.61 -6.30 -2.66
CA SER A 455 -17.58 -7.15 -2.04
C SER A 455 -17.13 -6.63 -0.67
N PRO A 456 -17.11 -7.48 0.39
CA PRO A 456 -16.47 -7.14 1.65
C PRO A 456 -14.95 -7.31 1.62
N TYR A 457 -14.39 -7.90 0.55
CA TYR A 457 -12.98 -8.23 0.36
C TYR A 457 -12.39 -7.46 -0.82
N LEU A 458 -11.64 -6.40 -0.54
CA LEU A 458 -11.09 -5.48 -1.54
C LEU A 458 -9.60 -5.17 -1.30
N PRO A 459 -8.70 -6.17 -1.21
CA PRO A 459 -7.28 -5.92 -0.93
C PRO A 459 -6.56 -5.18 -2.07
N PHE A 460 -7.10 -5.24 -3.28
CA PHE A 460 -6.59 -4.55 -4.48
C PHE A 460 -7.39 -3.29 -4.83
N GLY A 461 -8.27 -2.85 -3.91
CA GLY A 461 -9.17 -1.73 -4.16
C GLY A 461 -10.27 -2.05 -5.16
N ALA A 462 -10.96 -1.01 -5.65
CA ALA A 462 -12.08 -1.14 -6.56
C ALA A 462 -12.16 0.06 -7.52
N GLY A 463 -13.01 -0.05 -8.54
CA GLY A 463 -13.31 1.01 -9.48
C GLY A 463 -12.10 1.48 -10.29
N ARG A 464 -12.13 2.74 -10.70
CA ARG A 464 -11.15 3.38 -11.61
C ARG A 464 -9.68 3.21 -11.19
N HIS A 465 -9.42 3.21 -9.88
CA HIS A 465 -8.08 3.11 -9.32
C HIS A 465 -7.72 1.70 -8.80
N ARG A 466 -8.51 0.67 -9.13
CA ARG A 466 -8.18 -0.73 -8.83
C ARG A 466 -6.76 -1.06 -9.30
N CYS A 467 -6.06 -1.86 -8.52
CA CYS A 467 -4.70 -2.30 -8.81
C CYS A 467 -4.64 -3.06 -10.15
N ILE A 468 -3.77 -2.64 -11.07
CA ILE A 468 -3.54 -3.34 -12.33
C ILE A 468 -2.69 -4.59 -12.16
N GLY A 469 -1.89 -4.64 -11.08
CA GLY A 469 -0.95 -5.71 -10.77
C GLY A 469 -1.56 -6.88 -10.00
N GLU A 470 -2.87 -6.94 -9.77
CA GLU A 470 -3.53 -7.97 -8.96
C GLU A 470 -3.19 -9.40 -9.41
N GLN A 471 -3.30 -9.67 -10.72
CA GLN A 471 -2.96 -11.00 -11.27
C GLN A 471 -1.45 -11.29 -11.16
N PHE A 472 -0.61 -10.31 -11.43
CA PHE A 472 0.84 -10.45 -11.26
C PHE A 472 1.21 -10.74 -9.81
N ALA A 473 0.63 -9.99 -8.86
CA ALA A 473 0.87 -10.20 -7.43
C ALA A 473 0.46 -11.62 -7.01
N THR A 474 -0.68 -12.12 -7.49
CA THR A 474 -1.12 -13.49 -7.24
C THR A 474 -0.11 -14.51 -7.78
N VAL A 475 0.30 -14.36 -9.03
CA VAL A 475 1.29 -15.25 -9.67
C VAL A 475 2.61 -15.21 -8.91
N GLN A 476 3.13 -14.02 -8.59
CA GLN A 476 4.39 -13.84 -7.89
C GLN A 476 4.34 -14.45 -6.48
N LEU A 477 3.34 -14.09 -5.68
CA LEU A 477 3.26 -14.49 -4.28
C LEU A 477 2.99 -16.00 -4.12
N VAL A 478 2.10 -16.57 -4.95
CA VAL A 478 1.84 -18.01 -4.94
C VAL A 478 3.06 -18.80 -5.39
N THR A 479 3.78 -18.34 -6.43
CA THR A 479 5.00 -19.02 -6.89
C THR A 479 6.12 -18.96 -5.85
N ILE A 480 6.34 -17.80 -5.21
CA ILE A 480 7.32 -17.67 -4.12
C ILE A 480 6.95 -18.60 -2.97
N MET A 481 5.69 -18.54 -2.50
CA MET A 481 5.20 -19.38 -1.41
C MET A 481 5.36 -20.87 -1.72
N ALA A 482 4.90 -21.33 -2.89
CA ALA A 482 5.01 -22.73 -3.30
C ALA A 482 6.47 -23.19 -3.37
N THR A 483 7.37 -22.35 -3.89
CA THR A 483 8.81 -22.67 -3.95
C THR A 483 9.43 -22.76 -2.56
N VAL A 484 9.12 -21.83 -1.66
CA VAL A 484 9.64 -21.83 -0.29
C VAL A 484 9.12 -23.03 0.50
N VAL A 485 7.84 -23.37 0.37
CA VAL A 485 7.22 -24.55 1.01
C VAL A 485 7.87 -25.86 0.56
N ARG A 486 8.31 -25.96 -0.69
CA ARG A 486 9.09 -27.12 -1.17
C ARG A 486 10.45 -27.28 -0.49
N LEU A 487 11.08 -26.17 -0.15
CA LEU A 487 12.47 -26.13 0.31
C LEU A 487 12.59 -26.20 1.83
N PHE A 488 11.61 -25.63 2.56
CA PHE A 488 11.74 -25.40 4.00
C PHE A 488 10.44 -25.70 4.76
N LYS A 489 10.62 -26.01 6.06
CA LYS A 489 9.59 -25.96 7.11
C LYS A 489 9.89 -24.75 7.98
N PHE A 490 8.89 -23.90 8.23
CA PHE A 490 9.01 -22.77 9.14
C PHE A 490 8.23 -23.01 10.42
N LYS A 491 8.71 -22.43 11.52
CA LYS A 491 7.98 -22.35 12.78
C LYS A 491 8.39 -21.12 13.57
N ASN A 492 7.52 -20.65 14.45
CA ASN A 492 7.89 -19.65 15.44
C ASN A 492 8.96 -20.19 16.37
N ILE A 493 9.91 -19.32 16.80
CA ILE A 493 11.06 -19.71 17.63
C ILE A 493 10.58 -20.26 18.99
N ASP A 494 9.54 -19.65 19.56
CA ASP A 494 8.94 -20.01 20.85
C ASP A 494 7.85 -21.08 20.74
N GLY A 495 7.52 -21.52 19.52
CA GLY A 495 6.47 -22.49 19.24
C GLY A 495 5.04 -21.96 19.44
N SER A 496 4.87 -20.64 19.67
CA SER A 496 3.55 -20.01 19.80
C SER A 496 2.83 -19.94 18.44
N LYS A 497 1.51 -19.67 18.49
CA LYS A 497 0.71 -19.34 17.30
C LYS A 497 0.59 -17.83 17.07
N ASP A 498 1.21 -17.03 17.91
CA ASP A 498 1.17 -15.58 17.80
C ASP A 498 2.06 -15.10 16.66
N VAL A 499 1.67 -14.00 16.03
CA VAL A 499 2.47 -13.32 15.04
C VAL A 499 2.82 -11.93 15.56
N ILE A 500 3.97 -11.41 15.11
CA ILE A 500 4.45 -10.08 15.46
C ILE A 500 3.43 -9.00 15.06
N GLY A 501 3.45 -7.85 15.72
CA GLY A 501 2.58 -6.72 15.41
C GLY A 501 2.86 -6.07 14.06
N THR A 502 1.99 -5.14 13.66
CA THR A 502 2.08 -4.40 12.39
C THR A 502 2.75 -3.04 12.60
N ASP A 503 3.68 -2.70 11.74
CA ASP A 503 4.25 -1.37 11.59
C ASP A 503 3.37 -0.53 10.65
N TYR A 504 2.79 0.57 11.16
CA TYR A 504 1.96 1.53 10.44
C TYR A 504 2.70 2.86 10.17
N ALA A 505 4.01 2.92 10.39
CA ALA A 505 4.80 4.16 10.26
C ALA A 505 5.03 4.60 8.80
N SER A 506 4.56 3.84 7.82
CA SER A 506 4.63 4.15 6.38
C SER A 506 3.25 4.06 5.74
N LEU A 507 3.13 4.54 4.49
CA LEU A 507 1.94 4.32 3.66
C LEU A 507 1.64 2.82 3.48
N PHE A 508 2.68 1.99 3.42
CA PHE A 508 2.57 0.54 3.32
C PHE A 508 2.78 -0.10 4.69
N THR A 509 1.81 -0.93 5.10
CA THR A 509 1.93 -1.72 6.32
C THR A 509 2.93 -2.86 6.12
N ARG A 510 3.63 -3.23 7.19
CA ARG A 510 4.58 -4.36 7.19
C ARG A 510 4.67 -4.97 8.59
N PRO A 511 5.20 -6.20 8.73
CA PRO A 511 5.51 -6.72 10.06
C PRO A 511 6.51 -5.80 10.80
N LEU A 512 6.36 -5.70 12.13
CA LEU A 512 7.40 -5.09 12.96
C LEU A 512 8.72 -5.84 12.79
N ALA A 513 9.83 -5.11 12.80
CA ALA A 513 11.17 -5.70 12.70
C ALA A 513 11.81 -5.82 14.12
N PRO A 514 12.62 -6.87 14.36
CA PRO A 514 12.91 -8.02 13.50
C PRO A 514 11.80 -9.06 13.51
N ALA A 515 11.48 -9.66 12.35
CA ALA A 515 10.47 -10.70 12.17
C ALA A 515 11.15 -12.07 11.96
N VAL A 516 11.68 -12.64 13.06
CA VAL A 516 12.54 -13.83 13.02
C VAL A 516 11.75 -15.10 13.15
N VAL A 517 12.00 -16.06 12.25
CA VAL A 517 11.44 -17.41 12.30
C VAL A 517 12.54 -18.47 12.33
N ALA A 518 12.23 -19.65 12.90
CA ALA A 518 13.07 -20.83 12.77
C ALA A 518 12.69 -21.59 11.48
N TRP A 519 13.70 -22.13 10.80
CA TRP A 519 13.53 -22.93 9.58
C TRP A 519 14.34 -24.22 9.59
N GLU A 520 13.85 -25.21 8.86
CA GLU A 520 14.51 -26.48 8.59
C GLU A 520 14.32 -26.85 7.12
N ARG A 521 15.35 -27.41 6.46
CA ARG A 521 15.22 -27.90 5.07
C ARG A 521 14.37 -29.15 5.02
N ARG A 522 13.57 -29.30 3.95
CA ARG A 522 12.86 -30.54 3.63
C ARG A 522 13.77 -31.58 3.02
#